data_ba6d450c0b0e4d85503d18c9f286dfee
#
_entry.id   ba6d450c0b0e4d85503d18c9f286dfee
#
_cell.length_a   1.000
_cell.length_b   1.000
_cell.length_c   1.000
_cell.angle_alpha   90.00
_cell.angle_beta   90.00
_cell.angle_gamma   90.00
#
_symmetry.space_group_name_H-M   'P 1'
#
loop_
_entity.id
_entity.type
_entity.pdbx_description
1 polymer ?
#
loop_
_entity_poly.entity_id
_entity_poly.type
_entity_poly.pdbx_seq_one_letter_code
_entity_poly.pdbx_strand_id
1 'polypeptide(L)'
;MHIRYSTDDYEKLDGQHNIMVLVGNGFDIAVLNKFGDKKMNGKSTKYSDFFEYVTYFRLCDDNNLIYKKMKEDHEQDKENWCDFESSVDELLGEMINDGRQGEIPKLETDLDAIQNSFSRFLNDIVTTDVVLKLNDKSKANKWADTSLSKFMGDINPKDDMMFVKNTYHYNLYNFLFINFNYTELLDNYIYLDKSQFEPHRYKNADRN
;
A
#
# COMPACT_ATOMS: atom_id res chain seq x y z
N MET A 1 0.25 -7.51 -31.81
CA MET A 1 1.19 -8.36 -32.58
C MET A 1 2.11 -8.98 -31.56
N HIS A 2 1.95 -10.28 -31.25
CA HIS A 2 2.84 -10.96 -30.31
C HIS A 2 4.16 -11.23 -31.03
N ILE A 3 5.25 -10.68 -30.51
CA ILE A 3 6.60 -11.03 -30.96
C ILE A 3 6.90 -12.39 -30.34
N ARG A 4 7.05 -13.42 -31.16
CA ARG A 4 7.57 -14.72 -30.70
C ARG A 4 9.09 -14.60 -30.69
N TYR A 5 9.68 -14.78 -29.53
CA TYR A 5 11.11 -14.94 -29.40
C TYR A 5 11.53 -16.25 -30.08
N SER A 6 12.63 -16.23 -30.82
CA SER A 6 13.26 -17.43 -31.32
C SER A 6 13.95 -18.21 -30.20
N THR A 7 14.32 -19.46 -30.43
CA THR A 7 15.09 -20.24 -29.46
C THR A 7 16.42 -19.55 -29.12
N ASP A 8 17.05 -18.92 -30.10
CA ASP A 8 18.30 -18.16 -29.92
C ASP A 8 18.11 -16.88 -29.10
N ASP A 9 16.93 -16.30 -29.16
CA ASP A 9 16.58 -15.14 -28.30
C ASP A 9 16.38 -15.58 -26.85
N TYR A 10 15.82 -16.78 -26.63
CA TYR A 10 15.69 -17.35 -25.29
C TYR A 10 17.05 -17.73 -24.69
N GLU A 11 17.99 -18.22 -25.48
CA GLU A 11 19.35 -18.53 -25.03
C GLU A 11 20.14 -17.27 -24.65
N LYS A 12 19.77 -16.11 -25.22
CA LYS A 12 20.33 -14.79 -24.89
C LYS A 12 19.70 -14.14 -23.65
N LEU A 13 18.57 -14.68 -23.18
CA LEU A 13 17.94 -14.26 -21.93
C LEU A 13 18.73 -14.78 -20.71
N ASP A 14 20.01 -14.40 -20.62
CA ASP A 14 20.94 -14.86 -19.60
C ASP A 14 20.62 -14.36 -18.17
N GLY A 15 19.59 -13.53 -18.02
CA GLY A 15 19.22 -12.97 -16.74
C GLY A 15 17.72 -12.78 -16.59
N GLN A 16 17.09 -13.60 -15.76
CA GLN A 16 15.77 -13.32 -15.22
C GLN A 16 15.94 -12.60 -13.89
N HIS A 17 15.42 -11.38 -13.82
CA HIS A 17 15.39 -10.61 -12.58
C HIS A 17 14.00 -10.65 -11.97
N ASN A 18 13.90 -11.11 -10.73
CA ASN A 18 12.67 -11.07 -9.96
C ASN A 18 12.73 -9.87 -9.01
N ILE A 19 11.86 -8.91 -9.22
CA ILE A 19 11.81 -7.66 -8.47
C ILE A 19 10.59 -7.69 -7.58
N MET A 20 10.81 -7.66 -6.27
CA MET A 20 9.75 -7.53 -5.29
C MET A 20 9.51 -6.04 -5.01
N VAL A 21 8.29 -5.58 -5.25
CA VAL A 21 7.86 -4.20 -4.99
C VAL A 21 6.96 -4.20 -3.76
N LEU A 22 7.46 -3.64 -2.68
CA LEU A 22 6.71 -3.49 -1.43
C LEU A 22 6.01 -2.13 -1.45
N VAL A 23 4.68 -2.13 -1.35
CA VAL A 23 3.88 -0.91 -1.40
C VAL A 23 3.15 -0.74 -0.08
N GLY A 24 3.53 0.30 0.66
CA GLY A 24 2.95 0.66 1.94
C GLY A 24 2.03 1.88 1.86
N ASN A 25 1.49 2.28 3.01
CA ASN A 25 0.47 3.31 3.17
C ASN A 25 0.84 4.68 2.58
N GLY A 26 2.13 4.96 2.36
CA GLY A 26 2.59 6.17 1.68
C GLY A 26 2.02 6.33 0.26
N PHE A 27 1.75 5.22 -0.44
CA PHE A 27 1.12 5.22 -1.75
C PHE A 27 -0.32 5.73 -1.66
N ASP A 28 -1.13 5.17 -0.78
CA ASP A 28 -2.52 5.57 -0.57
C ASP A 28 -2.63 7.03 -0.16
N ILE A 29 -1.77 7.47 0.76
CA ILE A 29 -1.67 8.87 1.19
C ILE A 29 -1.39 9.79 0.00
N ALA A 30 -0.45 9.43 -0.87
CA ALA A 30 -0.11 10.22 -2.04
C ALA A 30 -1.27 10.30 -3.04
N VAL A 31 -2.00 9.20 -3.25
CA VAL A 31 -3.20 9.14 -4.11
C VAL A 31 -4.30 10.02 -3.54
N LEU A 32 -4.62 9.90 -2.26
CA LEU A 32 -5.67 10.66 -1.60
C LEU A 32 -5.35 12.16 -1.53
N ASN A 33 -4.10 12.54 -1.31
CA ASN A 33 -3.67 13.93 -1.37
C ASN A 33 -3.90 14.54 -2.77
N LYS A 34 -3.80 13.72 -3.82
CA LYS A 34 -3.96 14.18 -5.21
C LYS A 34 -5.40 14.16 -5.70
N PHE A 35 -6.17 13.15 -5.33
CA PHE A 35 -7.50 12.86 -5.88
C PHE A 35 -8.62 12.84 -4.85
N GLY A 36 -8.28 12.86 -3.55
CA GLY A 36 -9.25 12.82 -2.47
C GLY A 36 -10.22 13.98 -2.49
N ASP A 37 -11.40 13.78 -1.89
CA ASP A 37 -12.40 14.82 -1.78
C ASP A 37 -11.95 15.90 -0.79
N LYS A 38 -11.92 17.15 -1.24
CA LYS A 38 -11.62 18.30 -0.39
C LYS A 38 -12.60 18.47 0.79
N LYS A 39 -13.81 17.92 0.67
CA LYS A 39 -14.81 17.92 1.75
C LYS A 39 -14.39 17.07 2.95
N MET A 40 -13.52 16.09 2.75
CA MET A 40 -12.94 15.28 3.81
C MET A 40 -11.71 15.93 4.47
N ASN A 41 -11.50 17.24 4.26
CA ASN A 41 -10.44 18.05 4.87
C ASN A 41 -9.02 17.46 4.68
N GLY A 42 -8.78 16.79 3.55
CA GLY A 42 -7.49 16.20 3.25
C GLY A 42 -7.15 14.95 4.08
N LYS A 43 -8.16 14.29 4.66
CA LYS A 43 -7.97 13.01 5.35
C LYS A 43 -7.39 11.96 4.43
N SER A 44 -6.51 11.17 4.98
CA SER A 44 -5.79 10.09 4.30
C SER A 44 -5.96 8.77 5.06
N THR A 45 -5.30 7.71 4.63
CA THR A 45 -5.34 6.40 5.29
C THR A 45 -4.48 6.31 6.56
N LYS A 46 -4.08 7.43 7.14
CA LYS A 46 -3.33 7.46 8.40
C LYS A 46 -4.23 7.06 9.57
N TYR A 47 -3.69 6.35 10.52
CA TYR A 47 -4.42 6.00 11.76
C TYR A 47 -4.83 7.24 12.57
N SER A 48 -4.06 8.32 12.54
CA SER A 48 -4.46 9.59 13.17
C SER A 48 -5.73 10.18 12.55
N ASP A 49 -5.86 10.13 11.20
CA ASP A 49 -7.06 10.56 10.50
C ASP A 49 -8.27 9.66 10.81
N PHE A 50 -8.02 8.36 10.99
CA PHE A 50 -9.02 7.41 11.44
C PHE A 50 -9.50 7.70 12.85
N PHE A 51 -8.58 7.94 13.78
CA PHE A 51 -8.94 8.27 15.17
C PHE A 51 -9.81 9.55 15.25
N GLU A 52 -9.43 10.60 14.52
CA GLU A 52 -10.25 11.80 14.42
C GLU A 52 -11.64 11.53 13.84
N TYR A 53 -11.71 10.67 12.80
CA TYR A 53 -12.97 10.27 12.17
C TYR A 53 -13.88 9.54 13.16
N VAL A 54 -13.35 8.52 13.86
CA VAL A 54 -14.09 7.75 14.87
C VAL A 54 -14.59 8.66 15.99
N THR A 55 -13.74 9.56 16.46
CA THR A 55 -14.08 10.53 17.52
C THR A 55 -15.18 11.49 17.07
N TYR A 56 -15.07 12.06 15.86
CA TYR A 56 -16.04 13.02 15.32
C TYR A 56 -17.41 12.40 15.10
N PHE A 57 -17.47 11.20 14.53
CA PHE A 57 -18.72 10.51 14.24
C PHE A 57 -19.24 9.65 15.39
N ARG A 58 -18.50 9.55 16.49
CA ARG A 58 -18.83 8.72 17.67
C ARG A 58 -19.12 7.27 17.29
N LEU A 59 -18.23 6.68 16.50
CA LEU A 59 -18.43 5.33 15.96
C LEU A 59 -18.00 4.22 16.92
N CYS A 60 -17.21 4.53 17.94
CA CYS A 60 -16.83 3.60 18.99
C CYS A 60 -17.45 4.01 20.32
N ASP A 61 -17.84 3.01 21.11
CA ASP A 61 -18.27 3.18 22.48
C ASP A 61 -17.07 3.63 23.33
N ASP A 62 -17.30 4.55 24.28
CA ASP A 62 -16.27 4.99 25.22
C ASP A 62 -15.78 3.86 26.14
N ASN A 63 -16.53 2.75 26.26
CA ASN A 63 -16.12 1.53 26.96
C ASN A 63 -15.33 0.55 26.09
N ASN A 64 -15.12 0.82 24.80
CA ASN A 64 -14.24 0.02 23.96
C ASN A 64 -12.81 0.16 24.45
N LEU A 65 -12.20 -0.96 24.84
CA LEU A 65 -10.88 -1.01 25.47
C LEU A 65 -9.78 -0.43 24.59
N ILE A 66 -9.83 -0.74 23.28
CA ILE A 66 -8.83 -0.30 22.32
C ILE A 66 -8.95 1.22 22.10
N TYR A 67 -10.18 1.71 21.88
CA TYR A 67 -10.42 3.13 21.68
C TYR A 67 -10.05 3.95 22.92
N LYS A 68 -10.34 3.42 24.12
CA LYS A 68 -9.95 4.02 25.40
C LYS A 68 -8.42 4.09 25.53
N LYS A 69 -7.72 2.99 25.21
CA LYS A 69 -6.26 2.95 25.21
C LYS A 69 -5.67 3.98 24.24
N MET A 70 -6.18 4.06 23.02
CA MET A 70 -5.75 5.08 22.04
C MET A 70 -5.94 6.52 22.57
N LYS A 71 -7.05 6.81 23.27
CA LYS A 71 -7.29 8.12 23.90
C LYS A 71 -6.25 8.40 24.99
N GLU A 72 -6.01 7.45 25.89
CA GLU A 72 -5.05 7.57 26.98
C GLU A 72 -3.62 7.79 26.45
N ASP A 73 -3.24 7.06 25.43
CA ASP A 73 -1.92 7.18 24.81
C ASP A 73 -1.76 8.51 24.06
N HIS A 74 -2.83 9.00 23.42
CA HIS A 74 -2.86 10.33 22.82
C HIS A 74 -2.69 11.44 23.86
N GLU A 75 -3.41 11.36 25.00
CA GLU A 75 -3.30 12.33 26.09
C GLU A 75 -1.91 12.35 26.75
N GLN A 76 -1.21 11.22 26.71
CA GLN A 76 0.17 11.06 27.20
C GLN A 76 1.25 11.39 26.17
N ASP A 77 0.85 11.82 24.96
CA ASP A 77 1.77 12.12 23.84
C ASP A 77 2.73 10.96 23.50
N LYS A 78 2.21 9.73 23.61
CA LYS A 78 3.01 8.53 23.28
C LYS A 78 3.30 8.44 21.79
N GLU A 79 4.46 7.95 21.45
CA GLU A 79 4.78 7.56 20.06
C GLU A 79 3.81 6.46 19.58
N ASN A 80 3.33 6.56 18.33
CA ASN A 80 2.39 5.62 17.72
C ASN A 80 1.02 5.47 18.42
N TRP A 81 0.60 6.43 19.21
CA TRP A 81 -0.65 6.43 19.96
C TRP A 81 -1.91 6.10 19.14
N CYS A 82 -1.89 6.36 17.84
CA CYS A 82 -3.03 6.11 16.96
C CYS A 82 -3.02 4.71 16.30
N ASP A 83 -1.99 3.91 16.55
CA ASP A 83 -1.87 2.55 16.03
C ASP A 83 -2.69 1.59 16.90
N PHE A 84 -3.91 1.29 16.47
CA PHE A 84 -4.80 0.42 17.22
C PHE A 84 -4.31 -1.04 17.27
N GLU A 85 -3.49 -1.49 16.31
CA GLU A 85 -2.90 -2.83 16.32
C GLU A 85 -1.89 -2.93 17.47
N SER A 86 -1.04 -1.93 17.64
CA SER A 86 -0.13 -1.85 18.79
C SER A 86 -0.89 -1.76 20.12
N SER A 87 -2.01 -1.02 20.15
CA SER A 87 -2.86 -0.94 21.35
C SER A 87 -3.46 -2.29 21.75
N VAL A 88 -3.81 -3.15 20.77
CA VAL A 88 -4.29 -4.51 21.03
C VAL A 88 -3.20 -5.37 21.67
N ASP A 89 -1.98 -5.32 21.11
CA ASP A 89 -0.84 -6.10 21.62
C ASP A 89 -0.49 -5.69 23.05
N GLU A 90 -0.49 -4.39 23.36
CA GLU A 90 -0.24 -3.90 24.72
C GLU A 90 -1.33 -4.36 25.69
N LEU A 91 -2.62 -4.20 25.35
CA LEU A 91 -3.74 -4.63 26.17
C LEU A 91 -3.73 -6.13 26.43
N LEU A 92 -3.43 -6.94 25.40
CA LEU A 92 -3.31 -8.38 25.55
C LEU A 92 -2.17 -8.76 26.49
N GLY A 93 -1.01 -8.12 26.36
CA GLY A 93 0.12 -8.31 27.25
C GLY A 93 -0.21 -7.95 28.71
N GLU A 94 -0.88 -6.83 28.95
CA GLU A 94 -1.35 -6.41 30.27
C GLU A 94 -2.34 -7.42 30.87
N MET A 95 -3.33 -7.90 30.10
CA MET A 95 -4.32 -8.87 30.53
C MET A 95 -3.69 -10.21 30.93
N ILE A 96 -2.67 -10.64 30.20
CA ILE A 96 -1.94 -11.89 30.52
C ILE A 96 -1.15 -11.72 31.83
N ASN A 97 -0.42 -10.62 31.98
CA ASN A 97 0.43 -10.37 33.14
C ASN A 97 -0.38 -10.15 34.43
N ASP A 98 -1.55 -9.53 34.31
CA ASP A 98 -2.43 -9.23 35.46
C ASP A 98 -3.41 -10.36 35.79
N GLY A 99 -3.37 -11.48 35.06
CA GLY A 99 -4.28 -12.59 35.26
C GLY A 99 -5.73 -12.32 34.84
N ARG A 100 -5.94 -11.33 33.92
CA ARG A 100 -7.26 -10.89 33.42
C ARG A 100 -7.66 -11.58 32.11
N GLN A 101 -7.20 -12.81 31.84
CA GLN A 101 -7.51 -13.54 30.60
C GLN A 101 -9.01 -13.71 30.34
N GLY A 102 -9.85 -13.62 31.39
CA GLY A 102 -11.32 -13.63 31.24
C GLY A 102 -11.89 -12.42 30.47
N GLU A 103 -11.09 -11.37 30.26
CA GLU A 103 -11.49 -10.18 29.49
C GLU A 103 -11.14 -10.27 27.99
N ILE A 104 -10.40 -11.29 27.57
CA ILE A 104 -10.00 -11.48 26.17
C ILE A 104 -11.21 -11.50 25.21
N PRO A 105 -12.33 -12.18 25.49
CA PRO A 105 -13.50 -12.15 24.63
C PRO A 105 -14.10 -10.73 24.43
N LYS A 106 -13.95 -9.86 25.44
CA LYS A 106 -14.35 -8.45 25.30
C LYS A 106 -13.38 -7.72 24.37
N LEU A 107 -12.08 -7.92 24.51
CA LEU A 107 -11.07 -7.32 23.64
C LEU A 107 -11.30 -7.72 22.16
N GLU A 108 -11.65 -8.98 21.89
CA GLU A 108 -11.99 -9.47 20.55
C GLU A 108 -13.23 -8.74 19.99
N THR A 109 -14.29 -8.60 20.78
CA THR A 109 -15.50 -7.85 20.39
C THR A 109 -15.19 -6.38 20.13
N ASP A 110 -14.35 -5.77 20.96
CA ASP A 110 -13.93 -4.38 20.83
C ASP A 110 -13.05 -4.17 19.58
N LEU A 111 -12.22 -5.16 19.23
CA LEU A 111 -11.43 -5.18 18.00
C LEU A 111 -12.32 -5.24 16.75
N ASP A 112 -13.32 -6.12 16.75
CA ASP A 112 -14.29 -6.20 15.65
C ASP A 112 -14.99 -4.85 15.41
N ALA A 113 -15.36 -4.15 16.50
CA ALA A 113 -15.98 -2.83 16.40
C ALA A 113 -15.03 -1.77 15.82
N ILE A 114 -13.75 -1.78 16.20
CA ILE A 114 -12.72 -0.91 15.65
C ILE A 114 -12.48 -1.21 14.15
N GLN A 115 -12.34 -2.48 13.79
CA GLN A 115 -12.13 -2.90 12.41
C GLN A 115 -13.31 -2.52 11.50
N ASN A 116 -14.55 -2.69 11.98
CA ASN A 116 -15.74 -2.24 11.26
C ASN A 116 -15.75 -0.72 11.05
N SER A 117 -15.35 0.04 12.08
CA SER A 117 -15.24 1.50 12.00
C SER A 117 -14.13 1.93 11.05
N PHE A 118 -13.01 1.20 11.03
CA PHE A 118 -11.90 1.44 10.11
C PHE A 118 -12.29 1.15 8.65
N SER A 119 -12.96 0.04 8.41
CA SER A 119 -13.50 -0.31 7.09
C SER A 119 -14.46 0.77 6.58
N ARG A 120 -15.35 1.26 7.43
CA ARG A 120 -16.25 2.38 7.09
C ARG A 120 -15.47 3.65 6.76
N PHE A 121 -14.48 4.02 7.56
CA PHE A 121 -13.60 5.15 7.30
C PHE A 121 -12.92 5.05 5.94
N LEU A 122 -12.32 3.89 5.62
CA LEU A 122 -11.67 3.68 4.33
C LEU A 122 -12.65 3.82 3.17
N ASN A 123 -13.85 3.27 3.28
CA ASN A 123 -14.90 3.40 2.25
C ASN A 123 -15.36 4.86 2.05
N ASP A 124 -15.35 5.66 3.11
CA ASP A 124 -15.75 7.07 3.02
C ASP A 124 -14.66 7.96 2.39
N ILE A 125 -13.38 7.61 2.55
CA ILE A 125 -12.27 8.39 1.95
C ILE A 125 -11.83 7.88 0.58
N VAL A 126 -11.90 6.56 0.33
CA VAL A 126 -11.59 5.92 -0.95
C VAL A 126 -12.88 5.77 -1.76
N THR A 127 -13.38 6.88 -2.24
CA THR A 127 -14.62 6.90 -3.01
C THR A 127 -14.43 6.38 -4.43
N THR A 128 -15.51 5.94 -5.08
CA THR A 128 -15.50 5.56 -6.49
C THR A 128 -14.92 6.68 -7.40
N ASP A 129 -15.17 7.93 -7.07
CA ASP A 129 -14.62 9.09 -7.82
C ASP A 129 -13.09 9.15 -7.73
N VAL A 130 -12.51 8.89 -6.56
CA VAL A 130 -11.04 8.78 -6.37
C VAL A 130 -10.47 7.67 -7.24
N VAL A 131 -11.09 6.49 -7.19
CA VAL A 131 -10.66 5.30 -7.95
C VAL A 131 -10.71 5.57 -9.45
N LEU A 132 -11.82 6.13 -9.97
CA LEU A 132 -11.97 6.46 -11.38
C LEU A 132 -10.95 7.50 -11.84
N LYS A 133 -10.76 8.58 -11.06
CA LYS A 133 -9.76 9.60 -11.37
C LYS A 133 -8.33 9.04 -11.40
N LEU A 134 -7.99 8.17 -10.45
CA LEU A 134 -6.69 7.51 -10.43
C LEU A 134 -6.49 6.65 -11.68
N ASN A 135 -7.45 5.79 -12.01
CA ASN A 135 -7.41 4.89 -13.14
C ASN A 135 -7.26 5.67 -14.46
N ASP A 136 -8.11 6.67 -14.69
CA ASP A 136 -8.08 7.48 -15.91
C ASP A 136 -6.76 8.23 -16.06
N LYS A 137 -6.25 8.82 -14.97
CA LYS A 137 -4.98 9.56 -15.00
C LYS A 137 -3.78 8.65 -15.13
N SER A 138 -3.81 7.49 -14.47
CA SER A 138 -2.74 6.50 -14.58
C SER A 138 -2.61 5.99 -16.01
N LYS A 139 -3.74 5.63 -16.64
CA LYS A 139 -3.78 5.21 -18.06
C LYS A 139 -3.35 6.31 -19.01
N ALA A 140 -3.96 7.50 -18.90
CA ALA A 140 -3.69 8.60 -19.80
C ALA A 140 -2.23 9.06 -19.78
N ASN A 141 -1.58 9.00 -18.62
CA ASN A 141 -0.19 9.43 -18.44
C ASN A 141 0.81 8.28 -18.40
N LYS A 142 0.36 7.04 -18.55
CA LYS A 142 1.20 5.84 -18.49
C LYS A 142 2.08 5.78 -17.24
N TRP A 143 1.50 6.06 -16.08
CA TRP A 143 2.28 6.16 -14.84
C TRP A 143 2.88 4.83 -14.42
N ALA A 144 2.10 3.74 -14.45
CA ALA A 144 2.60 2.42 -14.12
C ALA A 144 3.71 1.98 -15.09
N ASP A 145 3.50 2.18 -16.40
CA ASP A 145 4.48 1.92 -17.45
C ASP A 145 5.79 2.69 -17.18
N THR A 146 5.66 3.99 -16.87
CA THR A 146 6.80 4.83 -16.56
C THR A 146 7.53 4.38 -15.30
N SER A 147 6.81 4.04 -14.24
CA SER A 147 7.39 3.59 -12.97
C SER A 147 8.17 2.29 -13.15
N LEU A 148 7.56 1.30 -13.84
CA LEU A 148 8.19 0.00 -14.07
C LEU A 148 9.37 0.07 -15.05
N SER A 149 9.33 0.99 -16.04
CA SER A 149 10.42 1.12 -16.99
C SER A 149 11.58 1.99 -16.50
N LYS A 150 11.37 2.82 -15.50
CA LYS A 150 12.39 3.75 -14.98
C LYS A 150 12.90 3.41 -13.58
N PHE A 151 12.42 2.33 -12.97
CA PHE A 151 12.80 1.96 -11.61
C PHE A 151 14.32 1.86 -11.42
N MET A 152 15.05 1.44 -12.44
CA MET A 152 16.52 1.35 -12.38
C MET A 152 17.21 2.72 -12.27
N GLY A 153 16.55 3.79 -12.74
CA GLY A 153 17.07 5.15 -12.61
C GLY A 153 17.05 5.68 -11.17
N ASP A 154 16.23 5.06 -10.32
CA ASP A 154 16.11 5.42 -8.90
C ASP A 154 17.10 4.64 -8.02
N ILE A 155 17.75 3.61 -8.59
CA ILE A 155 18.79 2.84 -7.89
C ILE A 155 20.07 3.66 -7.86
N ASN A 156 20.55 3.93 -6.65
CA ASN A 156 21.82 4.63 -6.48
C ASN A 156 22.98 3.73 -6.93
N PRO A 157 23.77 4.11 -7.96
CA PRO A 157 24.85 3.28 -8.47
C PRO A 157 25.96 2.97 -7.45
N LYS A 158 26.02 3.75 -6.35
CA LYS A 158 26.97 3.50 -5.26
C LYS A 158 26.55 2.36 -4.36
N ASP A 159 25.24 2.12 -4.25
CA ASP A 159 24.69 1.14 -3.33
C ASP A 159 24.56 -0.25 -3.97
N ASP A 160 24.38 -0.32 -5.31
CA ASP A 160 24.33 -1.59 -6.01
C ASP A 160 24.91 -1.55 -7.44
N MET A 161 26.21 -1.34 -7.51
CA MET A 161 26.93 -1.35 -8.79
C MET A 161 26.89 -2.70 -9.52
N MET A 162 26.70 -3.82 -8.78
CA MET A 162 26.66 -5.14 -9.41
C MET A 162 25.34 -5.37 -10.15
N PHE A 163 24.20 -4.96 -9.61
CA PHE A 163 22.91 -5.07 -10.26
C PHE A 163 22.88 -4.26 -11.55
N VAL A 164 23.26 -3.00 -11.50
CA VAL A 164 23.25 -2.08 -12.65
C VAL A 164 24.21 -2.51 -13.77
N LYS A 165 25.36 -3.07 -13.42
CA LYS A 165 26.35 -3.55 -14.41
C LYS A 165 25.95 -4.85 -15.11
N ASN A 166 25.17 -5.68 -14.44
CA ASN A 166 24.77 -7.01 -14.95
C ASN A 166 23.39 -7.01 -15.61
N THR A 167 22.76 -5.83 -15.80
CA THR A 167 21.47 -5.72 -16.46
C THR A 167 21.65 -5.34 -17.92
N TYR A 168 21.16 -6.21 -18.80
CA TYR A 168 21.21 -6.05 -20.25
C TYR A 168 19.82 -5.81 -20.80
N HIS A 169 19.72 -5.25 -22.03
CA HIS A 169 18.49 -4.95 -22.74
C HIS A 169 17.60 -6.17 -22.97
N TYR A 170 18.13 -7.41 -22.97
CA TYR A 170 17.42 -8.66 -23.16
C TYR A 170 16.99 -9.34 -21.86
N ASN A 171 17.29 -8.73 -20.70
CA ASN A 171 16.91 -9.33 -19.43
C ASN A 171 15.39 -9.26 -19.22
N LEU A 172 14.85 -10.37 -18.72
CA LEU A 172 13.45 -10.45 -18.32
C LEU A 172 13.27 -9.95 -16.90
N TYR A 173 12.37 -8.99 -16.70
CA TYR A 173 12.04 -8.46 -15.39
C TYR A 173 10.65 -8.91 -14.99
N ASN A 174 10.57 -9.66 -13.89
CA ASN A 174 9.32 -10.05 -13.26
C ASN A 174 9.09 -9.17 -12.04
N PHE A 175 7.95 -8.50 -11.99
CA PHE A 175 7.56 -7.68 -10.84
C PHE A 175 6.52 -8.42 -10.01
N LEU A 176 6.83 -8.64 -8.73
CA LEU A 176 5.91 -9.13 -7.72
C LEU A 176 5.54 -7.97 -6.80
N PHE A 177 4.28 -7.55 -6.83
CA PHE A 177 3.78 -6.52 -5.92
C PHE A 177 3.23 -7.15 -4.65
N ILE A 178 3.70 -6.66 -3.50
CA ILE A 178 3.16 -6.97 -2.19
C ILE A 178 2.53 -5.68 -1.66
N ASN A 179 1.21 -5.67 -1.59
CA ASN A 179 0.42 -4.54 -1.13
C ASN A 179 0.14 -4.67 0.36
N PHE A 180 0.69 -3.77 1.16
CA PHE A 180 0.44 -3.66 2.60
C PHE A 180 -0.67 -2.65 2.94
N ASN A 181 -1.32 -2.08 1.92
CA ASN A 181 -2.42 -1.16 2.12
C ASN A 181 -3.74 -1.93 2.29
N TYR A 182 -4.67 -1.32 3.00
CA TYR A 182 -6.03 -1.83 3.19
C TYR A 182 -6.96 -1.50 2.01
N THR A 183 -6.43 -0.84 0.96
CA THR A 183 -7.22 -0.37 -0.18
C THR A 183 -6.76 -1.01 -1.49
N GLU A 184 -7.64 -0.95 -2.50
CA GLU A 184 -7.38 -1.45 -3.86
C GLU A 184 -6.77 -0.37 -4.79
N LEU A 185 -6.28 0.75 -4.24
CA LEU A 185 -5.77 1.86 -5.04
C LEU A 185 -4.58 1.45 -5.91
N LEU A 186 -3.72 0.55 -5.41
CA LEU A 186 -2.59 0.03 -6.17
C LEU A 186 -3.03 -0.75 -7.41
N ASP A 187 -4.06 -1.59 -7.31
CA ASP A 187 -4.59 -2.36 -8.44
C ASP A 187 -5.15 -1.44 -9.54
N ASN A 188 -5.76 -0.33 -9.15
CA ASN A 188 -6.27 0.69 -10.07
C ASN A 188 -5.15 1.55 -10.69
N TYR A 189 -4.03 1.68 -10.00
CA TYR A 189 -2.84 2.33 -10.54
C TYR A 189 -2.12 1.44 -11.55
N ILE A 190 -1.97 0.15 -11.23
CA ILE A 190 -1.35 -0.85 -12.11
C ILE A 190 -2.44 -1.42 -13.02
N TYR A 191 -2.89 -0.65 -14.00
CA TYR A 191 -3.88 -1.06 -14.99
C TYR A 191 -3.36 -2.03 -16.05
N LEU A 192 -2.08 -2.41 -15.97
CA LEU A 192 -1.41 -3.27 -16.95
C LEU A 192 -1.90 -4.70 -16.86
N ASP A 193 -1.83 -5.44 -17.97
CA ASP A 193 -2.02 -6.88 -17.94
C ASP A 193 -0.97 -7.51 -17.02
N LYS A 194 -1.45 -8.14 -15.94
CA LYS A 194 -0.60 -8.73 -14.91
C LYS A 194 0.24 -9.91 -15.44
N SER A 195 -0.11 -10.46 -16.60
CA SER A 195 0.60 -11.58 -17.21
C SER A 195 1.78 -11.15 -18.07
N GLN A 196 1.70 -10.00 -18.72
CA GLN A 196 2.77 -9.53 -19.61
C GLN A 196 2.76 -8.00 -19.74
N PHE A 197 3.92 -7.41 -19.54
CA PHE A 197 4.16 -6.00 -19.71
C PHE A 197 5.38 -5.77 -20.62
N GLU A 198 5.19 -4.99 -21.69
CA GLU A 198 6.25 -4.66 -22.64
C GLU A 198 6.38 -3.13 -22.76
N PRO A 199 7.41 -2.52 -22.14
CA PRO A 199 7.63 -1.08 -22.21
C PRO A 199 7.93 -0.61 -23.64
N HIS A 200 7.35 0.48 -24.05
CA HIS A 200 7.56 1.06 -25.39
C HIS A 200 9.02 1.33 -25.73
N ARG A 201 9.85 1.60 -24.73
CA ARG A 201 11.27 1.88 -24.96
C ARG A 201 12.04 0.70 -25.57
N TYR A 202 11.53 -0.52 -25.41
CA TYR A 202 12.19 -1.72 -25.94
C TYR A 202 11.77 -2.06 -27.37
N LYS A 203 10.66 -1.47 -27.86
CA LYS A 203 10.13 -1.79 -29.21
C LYS A 203 11.07 -1.43 -30.35
N ASN A 204 11.96 -0.47 -30.18
CA ASN A 204 12.87 -0.01 -31.23
C ASN A 204 14.30 -0.51 -31.04
N ALA A 205 14.69 -0.90 -29.82
CA ALA A 205 16.05 -1.39 -29.55
C ALA A 205 16.24 -2.86 -29.94
N ASP A 206 15.17 -3.66 -29.88
CA ASP A 206 15.23 -5.10 -30.14
C ASP A 206 14.97 -5.47 -31.60
N ARG A 207 14.87 -4.49 -32.52
CA ARG A 207 14.57 -4.70 -33.91
C ARG A 207 15.71 -4.41 -34.89
N ASN A 208 16.89 -4.10 -34.40
CA ASN A 208 18.06 -3.83 -35.23
C ASN A 208 19.09 -4.96 -35.12
#